data_3bc7f393f4d5294109350c5902da3f3e
#
_entry.id   3bc7f393f4d5294109350c5902da3f3e
#
_cell.length_a   1.000
_cell.length_b   1.000
_cell.length_c   1.000
_cell.angle_alpha   90.00
_cell.angle_beta   90.00
_cell.angle_gamma   90.00
#
_symmetry.space_group_name_H-M   'P 1'
#
loop_
_entity.id
_entity.type
_entity.pdbx_description
1 polymer ?
#
loop_
_entity_poly.entity_id
_entity_poly.type
_entity_poly.pdbx_seq_one_letter_code
_entity_poly.pdbx_strand_id
1 'polypeptide(L)'
;SDWCGWCKLMDGKVFSTAEWADYAKDNLVLLYIDFPRGKQQSQELKAQNAKLSEQYGVGGFPTYIILDAQGKQIGQLGASQDATAPDFIDQVKDVLIVQDLEKLLSAEDLAAYKAAEAELADLEKKVEAWQAKMMQEAQAMQTLFDAANTKLDALKAKAREAAKAK
;
A
#
# COMPACT_ATOMS: atom_id res chain seq x y z
N SER A 1 -14.11 4.41 6.96
CA SER A 1 -15.34 4.13 6.16
C SER A 1 -16.15 2.99 6.77
N ASP A 2 -17.45 3.00 6.59
CA ASP A 2 -18.42 2.10 7.23
C ASP A 2 -18.25 0.61 6.87
N TRP A 3 -17.71 0.31 5.73
CA TRP A 3 -17.45 -1.05 5.21
C TRP A 3 -16.03 -1.58 5.50
N CYS A 4 -15.11 -0.72 5.94
CA CYS A 4 -13.68 -1.04 6.06
C CYS A 4 -13.38 -1.70 7.42
N GLY A 5 -13.17 -3.01 7.44
CA GLY A 5 -12.83 -3.75 8.66
C GLY A 5 -11.50 -3.32 9.28
N TRP A 6 -10.47 -3.12 8.47
CA TRP A 6 -9.16 -2.64 8.91
C TRP A 6 -9.21 -1.23 9.49
N CYS A 7 -10.06 -0.34 8.93
CA CYS A 7 -10.26 0.99 9.48
C CYS A 7 -10.84 0.94 10.88
N LYS A 8 -11.84 0.08 11.11
CA LYS A 8 -12.47 -0.11 12.42
C LYS A 8 -11.49 -0.73 13.44
N LEU A 9 -10.64 -1.64 12.99
CA LEU A 9 -9.59 -2.22 13.83
C LEU A 9 -8.61 -1.13 14.31
N MET A 10 -8.11 -0.32 13.39
CA MET A 10 -7.19 0.78 13.72
C MET A 10 -7.86 1.85 14.59
N ASP A 11 -9.13 2.16 14.31
CA ASP A 11 -9.90 3.08 15.14
C ASP A 11 -9.96 2.60 16.59
N GLY A 12 -10.32 1.33 16.82
CA GLY A 12 -10.40 0.75 18.16
C GLY A 12 -9.07 0.57 18.88
N LYS A 13 -8.01 0.20 18.15
CA LYS A 13 -6.69 -0.10 18.75
C LYS A 13 -5.77 1.10 18.90
N VAL A 14 -5.94 2.12 18.05
CA VAL A 14 -5.04 3.27 18.00
C VAL A 14 -5.81 4.56 18.24
N PHE A 15 -6.73 4.92 17.35
CA PHE A 15 -7.26 6.28 17.29
C PHE A 15 -8.26 6.64 18.39
N SER A 16 -8.91 5.65 19.01
CA SER A 16 -9.82 5.84 20.15
C SER A 16 -9.11 5.79 21.51
N THR A 17 -7.78 5.68 21.54
CA THR A 17 -7.00 5.65 22.78
C THR A 17 -6.67 7.04 23.29
N ALA A 18 -6.51 7.19 24.61
CA ALA A 18 -6.08 8.44 25.23
C ALA A 18 -4.66 8.84 24.79
N GLU A 19 -3.76 7.84 24.66
CA GLU A 19 -2.38 8.05 24.22
C GLU A 19 -2.28 8.69 22.84
N TRP A 20 -3.09 8.20 21.88
CA TRP A 20 -3.17 8.82 20.57
C TRP A 20 -3.77 10.23 20.62
N ALA A 21 -4.87 10.41 21.37
CA ALA A 21 -5.54 11.70 21.48
C ALA A 21 -4.60 12.78 22.06
N ASP A 22 -3.84 12.44 23.10
CA ASP A 22 -2.88 13.34 23.74
C ASP A 22 -1.74 13.70 22.79
N TYR A 23 -1.17 12.70 22.08
CA TYR A 23 -0.12 12.96 21.10
C TYR A 23 -0.63 13.79 19.92
N ALA A 24 -1.73 13.41 19.32
CA ALA A 24 -2.24 14.04 18.11
C ALA A 24 -2.66 15.49 18.34
N LYS A 25 -3.26 15.80 19.49
CA LYS A 25 -3.71 17.13 19.86
C LYS A 25 -2.60 18.19 19.76
N ASP A 26 -1.39 17.84 20.17
CA ASP A 26 -0.28 18.79 20.28
C ASP A 26 0.65 18.75 19.06
N ASN A 27 0.57 17.71 18.22
CA ASN A 27 1.54 17.45 17.15
C ASN A 27 0.94 17.40 15.74
N LEU A 28 -0.38 17.16 15.59
CA LEU A 28 -0.96 16.86 14.30
C LEU A 28 -2.24 17.65 14.02
N VAL A 29 -2.48 17.93 12.75
CA VAL A 29 -3.80 18.33 12.25
C VAL A 29 -4.40 17.12 11.55
N LEU A 30 -5.48 16.57 12.11
CA LEU A 30 -6.10 15.36 11.59
C LEU A 30 -7.19 15.69 10.57
N LEU A 31 -7.11 15.08 9.39
CA LEU A 31 -8.13 15.14 8.36
C LEU A 31 -8.64 13.73 8.04
N TYR A 32 -9.95 13.55 8.15
CA TYR A 32 -10.60 12.28 7.84
C TYR A 32 -11.29 12.33 6.48
N ILE A 33 -10.84 11.50 5.55
CA ILE A 33 -11.40 11.35 4.21
C ILE A 33 -12.19 10.04 4.16
N ASP A 34 -13.52 10.14 4.04
CA ASP A 34 -14.42 9.00 4.08
C ASP A 34 -14.95 8.62 2.69
N PHE A 35 -15.01 7.32 2.44
CA PHE A 35 -15.57 6.70 1.21
C PHE A 35 -16.70 5.73 1.60
N PRO A 36 -17.82 6.22 2.14
CA PRO A 36 -18.88 5.38 2.66
C PRO A 36 -19.64 4.65 1.56
N ARG A 37 -20.20 3.49 1.90
CA ARG A 37 -21.17 2.76 1.07
C ARG A 37 -22.59 2.88 1.59
N GLY A 38 -22.75 2.96 2.91
CA GLY A 38 -24.05 3.06 3.58
C GLY A 38 -24.54 4.49 3.83
N LYS A 39 -23.71 5.52 3.55
CA LYS A 39 -24.06 6.92 3.76
C LYS A 39 -23.96 7.70 2.46
N GLN A 40 -24.89 8.62 2.25
CA GLN A 40 -24.82 9.53 1.12
C GLN A 40 -23.82 10.66 1.36
N GLN A 41 -23.09 11.02 0.32
CA GLN A 41 -22.25 12.21 0.25
C GLN A 41 -22.67 13.05 -0.95
N SER A 42 -22.45 14.35 -0.90
CA SER A 42 -22.65 15.21 -2.06
C SER A 42 -21.72 14.82 -3.22
N GLN A 43 -22.07 15.19 -4.44
CA GLN A 43 -21.24 14.90 -5.62
C GLN A 43 -19.89 15.63 -5.54
N GLU A 44 -19.90 16.86 -5.02
CA GLU A 44 -18.70 17.67 -4.82
C GLU A 44 -17.73 16.99 -3.84
N LEU A 45 -18.24 16.49 -2.71
CA LEU A 45 -17.43 15.78 -1.73
C LEU A 45 -16.86 14.48 -2.27
N LYS A 46 -17.66 13.72 -3.03
CA LYS A 46 -17.17 12.50 -3.71
C LYS A 46 -16.07 12.81 -4.70
N ALA A 47 -16.24 13.86 -5.51
CA ALA A 47 -15.23 14.28 -6.48
C ALA A 47 -13.94 14.76 -5.80
N GLN A 48 -14.06 15.54 -4.71
CA GLN A 48 -12.93 15.96 -3.89
C GLN A 48 -12.17 14.77 -3.31
N ASN A 49 -12.88 13.82 -2.69
CA ASN A 49 -12.27 12.65 -2.07
C ASN A 49 -11.59 11.75 -3.11
N ALA A 50 -12.22 11.55 -4.28
CA ALA A 50 -11.63 10.80 -5.39
C ALA A 50 -10.34 11.45 -5.89
N LYS A 51 -10.33 12.77 -6.07
CA LYS A 51 -9.14 13.53 -6.48
C LYS A 51 -8.01 13.40 -5.46
N LEU A 52 -8.30 13.49 -4.16
CA LEU A 52 -7.29 13.30 -3.12
C LEU A 52 -6.74 11.88 -3.10
N SER A 53 -7.61 10.88 -3.27
CA SER A 53 -7.19 9.47 -3.36
C SER A 53 -6.25 9.24 -4.54
N GLU A 54 -6.54 9.81 -5.70
CA GLU A 54 -5.68 9.75 -6.88
C GLU A 54 -4.36 10.50 -6.67
N GLN A 55 -4.44 11.74 -6.16
CA GLN A 55 -3.27 12.60 -5.90
C GLN A 55 -2.24 11.94 -4.99
N TYR A 56 -2.68 11.22 -3.97
CA TYR A 56 -1.81 10.56 -3.00
C TYR A 56 -1.66 9.06 -3.22
N GLY A 57 -2.06 8.52 -4.37
CA GLY A 57 -1.86 7.13 -4.75
C GLY A 57 -2.51 6.12 -3.80
N VAL A 58 -3.70 6.42 -3.26
CA VAL A 58 -4.38 5.55 -2.30
C VAL A 58 -4.93 4.32 -3.00
N GLY A 59 -4.24 3.18 -2.87
CA GLY A 59 -4.64 1.90 -3.46
C GLY A 59 -5.49 1.00 -2.57
N GLY A 60 -5.66 1.34 -1.29
CA GLY A 60 -6.40 0.52 -0.31
C GLY A 60 -6.76 1.29 0.95
N PHE A 61 -7.48 0.66 1.87
CA PHE A 61 -7.95 1.29 3.11
C PHE A 61 -7.68 0.43 4.35
N PRO A 62 -7.26 1.07 5.46
CA PRO A 62 -6.93 2.49 5.59
C PRO A 62 -5.56 2.80 4.99
N THR A 63 -5.39 4.02 4.51
CA THR A 63 -4.10 4.61 4.17
C THR A 63 -3.98 5.92 4.94
N TYR A 64 -2.87 6.12 5.64
CA TYR A 64 -2.58 7.33 6.40
C TYR A 64 -1.49 8.10 5.68
N ILE A 65 -1.85 9.24 5.12
CA ILE A 65 -0.92 10.13 4.42
C ILE A 65 -0.44 11.19 5.40
N ILE A 66 0.86 11.32 5.54
CA ILE A 66 1.48 12.35 6.37
C ILE A 66 1.99 13.44 5.44
N LEU A 67 1.54 14.66 5.71
CA LEU A 67 1.90 15.85 4.93
C LEU A 67 2.70 16.83 5.78
N ASP A 68 3.62 17.57 5.14
CA ASP A 68 4.24 18.73 5.76
C ASP A 68 3.28 19.95 5.81
N ALA A 69 3.75 21.04 6.39
CA ALA A 69 2.97 22.29 6.49
C ALA A 69 2.66 22.95 5.12
N GLN A 70 3.34 22.52 4.05
CA GLN A 70 3.12 22.96 2.68
C GLN A 70 2.18 22.02 1.89
N GLY A 71 1.70 20.95 2.53
CA GLY A 71 0.83 19.96 1.90
C GLY A 71 1.56 18.93 1.04
N LYS A 72 2.89 18.86 1.10
CA LYS A 72 3.67 17.83 0.42
C LYS A 72 3.62 16.54 1.24
N GLN A 73 3.43 15.41 0.56
CA GLN A 73 3.51 14.10 1.19
C GLN A 73 4.94 13.78 1.61
N ILE A 74 5.10 13.45 2.90
CA ILE A 74 6.37 13.11 3.54
C ILE A 74 6.40 11.68 4.04
N GLY A 75 5.25 11.03 4.12
CA GLY A 75 5.15 9.62 4.47
C GLY A 75 3.78 9.04 4.24
N GLN A 76 3.73 7.72 4.31
CA GLN A 76 2.50 6.95 4.20
C GLN A 76 2.58 5.75 5.13
N LEU A 77 1.53 5.55 5.92
CA LEU A 77 1.39 4.40 6.81
C LEU A 77 0.13 3.61 6.46
N GLY A 78 0.12 2.34 6.83
CA GLY A 78 -1.01 1.43 6.63
C GLY A 78 -1.56 0.90 7.96
N ALA A 79 -2.47 -0.08 7.86
CA ALA A 79 -2.95 -0.82 9.00
C ALA A 79 -2.04 -2.01 9.34
N SER A 80 -1.94 -2.33 10.63
CA SER A 80 -1.34 -3.57 11.11
C SER A 80 -2.31 -4.29 12.05
N GLN A 81 -2.31 -5.62 12.01
CA GLN A 81 -3.13 -6.43 12.91
C GLN A 81 -2.71 -6.26 14.37
N ASP A 82 -1.41 -6.08 14.59
CA ASP A 82 -0.81 -5.95 15.91
C ASP A 82 -0.54 -4.48 16.30
N ALA A 83 -1.17 -3.52 15.58
CA ALA A 83 -0.98 -2.11 15.86
C ALA A 83 -1.38 -1.76 17.28
N THR A 84 -0.54 -0.99 17.96
CA THR A 84 -0.84 -0.29 19.21
C THR A 84 -0.70 1.21 19.02
N ALA A 85 -1.28 2.01 19.91
CA ALA A 85 -1.14 3.47 19.82
C ALA A 85 0.33 3.92 19.97
N PRO A 86 1.13 3.41 20.92
CA PRO A 86 2.55 3.75 21.00
C PRO A 86 3.32 3.44 19.70
N ASP A 87 3.17 2.24 19.15
CA ASP A 87 3.89 1.84 17.94
C ASP A 87 3.51 2.72 16.73
N PHE A 88 2.23 3.07 16.61
CA PHE A 88 1.77 3.92 15.53
C PHE A 88 2.26 5.38 15.70
N ILE A 89 2.30 5.87 16.94
CA ILE A 89 2.88 7.17 17.26
C ILE A 89 4.36 7.20 16.91
N ASP A 90 5.10 6.16 17.21
CA ASP A 90 6.53 6.09 16.89
C ASP A 90 6.77 6.04 15.38
N GLN A 91 5.97 5.30 14.62
CA GLN A 91 6.00 5.35 13.14
C GLN A 91 5.72 6.77 12.60
N VAL A 92 4.76 7.49 13.19
CA VAL A 92 4.50 8.88 12.79
C VAL A 92 5.69 9.78 13.13
N LYS A 93 6.30 9.65 14.30
CA LYS A 93 7.51 10.39 14.69
C LYS A 93 8.67 10.11 13.75
N ASP A 94 8.88 8.85 13.36
CA ASP A 94 9.94 8.46 12.43
C ASP A 94 9.78 9.15 11.07
N VAL A 95 8.55 9.24 10.55
CA VAL A 95 8.26 9.99 9.33
C VAL A 95 8.54 11.49 9.50
N LEU A 96 8.17 12.07 10.64
CA LEU A 96 8.37 13.50 10.90
C LEU A 96 9.85 13.86 11.10
N ILE A 97 10.64 12.99 11.74
CA ILE A 97 12.05 13.25 12.03
C ILE A 97 12.89 13.34 10.75
N VAL A 98 12.47 12.65 9.67
CA VAL A 98 13.18 12.69 8.37
C VAL A 98 13.27 14.12 7.82
N GLN A 99 12.29 14.97 8.10
CA GLN A 99 12.30 16.38 7.67
C GLN A 99 13.36 17.22 8.40
N ASP A 100 13.74 16.82 9.59
CA ASP A 100 14.69 17.55 10.42
C ASP A 100 16.11 16.93 10.42
N LEU A 101 16.36 15.89 9.60
CA LEU A 101 17.66 15.22 9.54
C LEU A 101 18.81 16.18 9.28
N GLU A 102 18.62 17.18 8.43
CA GLU A 102 19.66 18.20 8.16
C GLU A 102 20.03 19.04 9.40
N LYS A 103 19.09 19.14 10.37
CA LYS A 103 19.31 19.87 11.62
C LYS A 103 19.81 18.97 12.74
N LEU A 104 19.51 17.67 12.67
CA LEU A 104 19.74 16.70 13.73
C LEU A 104 21.03 15.90 13.56
N LEU A 105 21.45 15.65 12.31
CA LEU A 105 22.61 14.82 12.00
C LEU A 105 23.86 15.67 11.74
N SER A 106 25.01 15.05 11.99
CA SER A 106 26.28 15.58 11.48
C SER A 106 26.31 15.56 9.95
N ALA A 107 27.18 16.37 9.34
CA ALA A 107 27.32 16.36 7.87
C ALA A 107 27.75 14.99 7.33
N GLU A 108 28.54 14.23 8.09
CA GLU A 108 28.98 12.88 7.76
C GLU A 108 27.81 11.89 7.81
N ASP A 109 27.03 11.90 8.89
CA ASP A 109 25.86 11.02 9.05
C ASP A 109 24.77 11.34 8.04
N LEU A 110 24.55 12.61 7.73
CA LEU A 110 23.60 13.03 6.72
C LEU A 110 24.02 12.55 5.32
N ALA A 111 25.31 12.60 5.00
CA ALA A 111 25.83 12.08 3.74
C ALA A 111 25.66 10.55 3.66
N ALA A 112 25.94 9.84 4.76
CA ALA A 112 25.72 8.40 4.86
C ALA A 112 24.24 8.03 4.71
N TYR A 113 23.34 8.77 5.34
CA TYR A 113 21.90 8.59 5.21
C TYR A 113 21.44 8.73 3.75
N LYS A 114 21.83 9.82 3.08
CA LYS A 114 21.48 10.07 1.66
C LYS A 114 22.04 8.99 0.73
N ALA A 115 23.24 8.47 1.03
CA ALA A 115 23.82 7.38 0.26
C ALA A 115 23.02 6.07 0.43
N ALA A 116 22.60 5.76 1.65
CA ALA A 116 21.78 4.58 1.94
C ALA A 116 20.39 4.67 1.30
N GLU A 117 19.75 5.84 1.29
CA GLU A 117 18.50 6.06 0.56
C GLU A 117 18.65 5.82 -0.93
N ALA A 118 19.73 6.31 -1.54
CA ALA A 118 20.00 6.10 -2.96
C ALA A 118 20.25 4.62 -3.29
N GLU A 119 20.95 3.89 -2.42
CA GLU A 119 21.15 2.45 -2.56
C GLU A 119 19.84 1.69 -2.45
N LEU A 120 18.99 2.03 -1.47
CA LEU A 120 17.68 1.43 -1.29
C LEU A 120 16.81 1.62 -2.55
N ALA A 121 16.74 2.84 -3.07
CA ALA A 121 15.97 3.15 -4.28
C ALA A 121 16.49 2.37 -5.51
N ASP A 122 17.78 2.12 -5.63
CA ASP A 122 18.34 1.29 -6.70
C ASP A 122 17.97 -0.19 -6.51
N LEU A 123 18.00 -0.70 -5.29
CA LEU A 123 17.59 -2.07 -4.96
C LEU A 123 16.08 -2.28 -5.23
N GLU A 124 15.23 -1.33 -4.88
CA GLU A 124 13.79 -1.37 -5.17
C GLU A 124 13.52 -1.50 -6.68
N LYS A 125 14.18 -0.69 -7.50
CA LYS A 125 14.08 -0.81 -8.97
C LYS A 125 14.53 -2.18 -9.51
N LYS A 126 15.59 -2.74 -8.92
CA LYS A 126 16.06 -4.08 -9.29
C LYS A 126 15.05 -5.16 -8.92
N VAL A 127 14.41 -5.04 -7.76
CA VAL A 127 13.34 -5.95 -7.32
C VAL A 127 12.13 -5.86 -8.26
N GLU A 128 11.69 -4.66 -8.60
CA GLU A 128 10.58 -4.45 -9.56
C GLU A 128 10.89 -5.08 -10.93
N ALA A 129 12.08 -4.84 -11.45
CA ALA A 129 12.51 -5.42 -12.73
C ALA A 129 12.57 -6.95 -12.68
N TRP A 130 13.04 -7.51 -11.56
CA TRP A 130 13.06 -8.96 -11.34
C TRP A 130 11.65 -9.54 -11.27
N GLN A 131 10.75 -8.89 -10.53
CA GLN A 131 9.34 -9.31 -10.42
C GLN A 131 8.63 -9.29 -11.79
N ALA A 132 8.86 -8.23 -12.58
CA ALA A 132 8.31 -8.13 -13.93
C ALA A 132 8.79 -9.26 -14.84
N LYS A 133 10.09 -9.59 -14.79
CA LYS A 133 10.67 -10.72 -15.54
C LYS A 133 10.07 -12.05 -15.11
N MET A 134 9.97 -12.31 -13.81
CA MET A 134 9.38 -13.54 -13.27
C MET A 134 7.92 -13.71 -13.69
N MET A 135 7.16 -12.63 -13.73
CA MET A 135 5.77 -12.64 -14.19
C MET A 135 5.68 -13.01 -15.68
N GLN A 136 6.55 -12.47 -16.53
CA GLN A 136 6.60 -12.82 -17.94
C GLN A 136 6.95 -14.31 -18.17
N GLU A 137 7.92 -14.81 -17.43
CA GLU A 137 8.32 -16.23 -17.52
C GLU A 137 7.20 -17.15 -17.05
N ALA A 138 6.50 -16.82 -15.97
CA ALA A 138 5.35 -17.57 -15.48
C ALA A 138 4.21 -17.57 -16.51
N GLN A 139 3.93 -16.46 -17.15
CA GLN A 139 2.90 -16.36 -18.19
C GLN A 139 3.24 -17.16 -19.44
N ALA A 140 4.51 -17.15 -19.87
CA ALA A 140 4.97 -17.97 -20.98
C ALA A 140 4.84 -19.48 -20.67
N MET A 141 5.19 -19.88 -19.45
CA MET A 141 5.07 -21.27 -18.99
C MET A 141 3.61 -21.73 -18.92
N GLN A 142 2.71 -20.86 -18.44
CA GLN A 142 1.27 -21.13 -18.44
C GLN A 142 0.73 -21.34 -19.85
N THR A 143 1.16 -20.52 -20.82
CA THR A 143 0.77 -20.68 -22.23
C THR A 143 1.21 -22.05 -22.82
N LEU A 144 2.42 -22.49 -22.50
CA LEU A 144 2.92 -23.80 -22.93
C LEU A 144 2.13 -24.94 -22.28
N PHE A 145 1.79 -24.81 -21.01
CA PHE A 145 1.00 -25.79 -20.29
C PHE A 145 -0.41 -25.91 -20.88
N ASP A 146 -1.07 -24.80 -21.18
CA ASP A 146 -2.40 -24.79 -21.78
C ASP A 146 -2.39 -25.39 -23.20
N ALA A 147 -1.35 -25.11 -23.99
CA ALA A 147 -1.17 -25.71 -25.32
C ALA A 147 -0.95 -27.22 -25.23
N ALA A 148 -0.20 -27.70 -24.26
CA ALA A 148 0.02 -29.14 -24.03
C ALA A 148 -1.28 -29.85 -23.61
N ASN A 149 -2.04 -29.26 -22.70
CA ASN A 149 -3.35 -29.79 -22.31
C ASN A 149 -4.33 -29.85 -23.47
N THR A 150 -4.40 -28.83 -24.31
CA THR A 150 -5.25 -28.80 -25.51
C THR A 150 -4.91 -29.96 -26.47
N LYS A 151 -3.61 -30.20 -26.71
CA LYS A 151 -3.15 -31.33 -27.53
C LYS A 151 -3.54 -32.70 -26.93
N LEU A 152 -3.36 -32.85 -25.62
CA LEU A 152 -3.72 -34.05 -24.90
C LEU A 152 -5.22 -34.36 -24.99
N ASP A 153 -6.05 -33.36 -24.81
CA ASP A 153 -7.51 -33.49 -24.87
C ASP A 153 -8.00 -33.83 -26.29
N ALA A 154 -7.37 -33.23 -27.30
CA ALA A 154 -7.64 -33.59 -28.71
C ALA A 154 -7.29 -35.06 -29.01
N LEU A 155 -6.19 -35.56 -28.47
CA LEU A 155 -5.81 -36.99 -28.63
C LEU A 155 -6.77 -37.93 -27.90
N LYS A 156 -7.17 -37.56 -26.67
CA LYS A 156 -8.20 -38.31 -25.93
C LYS A 156 -9.54 -38.35 -26.66
N ALA A 157 -9.95 -37.24 -27.28
CA ALA A 157 -11.17 -37.18 -28.09
C ALA A 157 -11.10 -38.14 -29.31
N LYS A 158 -9.97 -38.14 -30.05
CA LYS A 158 -9.75 -39.08 -31.16
C LYS A 158 -9.79 -40.55 -30.71
N ALA A 159 -9.19 -40.86 -29.56
CA ALA A 159 -9.22 -42.20 -29.01
C ALA A 159 -10.63 -42.67 -28.64
N ARG A 160 -11.46 -41.76 -28.07
CA ARG A 160 -12.88 -42.04 -27.75
C ARG A 160 -13.71 -42.33 -29.00
N GLU A 161 -13.49 -41.59 -30.08
CA GLU A 161 -14.20 -41.84 -31.36
C GLU A 161 -13.77 -43.14 -31.98
N ALA A 162 -12.48 -43.45 -31.97
CA ALA A 162 -11.99 -44.75 -32.48
C ALA A 162 -12.52 -45.98 -31.68
N ALA A 163 -12.74 -45.80 -30.38
CA ALA A 163 -13.33 -46.84 -29.53
C ALA A 163 -14.84 -47.08 -29.78
N LYS A 164 -15.57 -46.11 -30.29
CA LYS A 164 -16.99 -46.26 -30.66
C LYS A 164 -17.18 -46.95 -32.01
N ALA A 165 -16.16 -46.95 -32.89
CA ALA A 165 -16.21 -47.54 -34.22
C ALA A 165 -15.87 -49.04 -34.25
N LYS A 166 -15.52 -49.59 -33.10
CA LYS A 166 -15.30 -51.05 -32.89
C LYS A 166 -16.52 -51.66 -32.20
#